data_78478e0c14f49ca248f9825e5dad0e93
#
_entry.id   78478e0c14f49ca248f9825e5dad0e93
#
_cell.length_a   1.000
_cell.length_b   1.000
_cell.length_c   1.000
_cell.angle_alpha   90.00
_cell.angle_beta   90.00
_cell.angle_gamma   90.00
#
_symmetry.space_group_name_H-M   'P 1'
#
loop_
_entity.id
_entity.type
_entity.pdbx_description
1 polymer ?
#
loop_
_entity_poly.entity_id
_entity_poly.type
_entity_poly.pdbx_seq_one_letter_code
_entity_poly.pdbx_strand_id
1 'polypeptide(L)'
;GFRLNLGREANDWELDLFGMQPVRRLQTTLDEANDKLWFYGGIGTWRKWSDIATIQTYYMGQKQQGDPNGFTNTNKLDREIHMPGFRVYGKAGNIVDFDVSYNHQLGVSGTNRVDAQGYTIEIGRNFDYAWKPRLSAFYGYASGDKDPNDGVDNRFDRFFGFARPWSADHYV
;
A
#
# COMPACT_ATOMS: atom_id res chain seq x y z
N GLY A 1 -12.43 -14.56 -0.59
CA GLY A 1 -12.14 -13.43 0.29
C GLY A 1 -13.37 -12.89 0.99
N PHE A 2 -13.17 -12.08 2.00
CA PHE A 2 -14.24 -11.37 2.72
C PHE A 2 -13.85 -9.90 2.89
N ARG A 3 -14.86 -9.05 3.03
CA ARG A 3 -14.73 -7.65 3.42
C ARG A 3 -15.85 -7.30 4.38
N LEU A 4 -15.52 -6.62 5.47
CA LEU A 4 -16.45 -6.02 6.42
C LEU A 4 -16.20 -4.53 6.45
N ASN A 5 -17.22 -3.74 6.16
CA ASN A 5 -17.19 -2.29 6.27
C ASN A 5 -18.11 -1.87 7.42
N LEU A 6 -17.59 -1.10 8.36
CA LEU A 6 -18.28 -0.49 9.49
C LEU A 6 -18.16 1.02 9.37
N GLY A 7 -19.28 1.72 9.51
CA GLY A 7 -19.37 3.12 9.17
C GLY A 7 -19.47 3.31 7.65
N ARG A 8 -19.84 4.50 7.21
CA ARG A 8 -19.92 4.88 5.80
C ARG A 8 -19.45 6.32 5.65
N GLU A 9 -19.33 6.79 4.43
CA GLU A 9 -18.90 8.16 4.12
C GLU A 9 -19.69 9.25 4.88
N ALA A 10 -20.94 8.97 5.25
CA ALA A 10 -21.78 9.88 6.07
C ALA A 10 -21.33 9.94 7.53
N ASN A 11 -20.54 9.00 8.02
CA ASN A 11 -20.00 8.99 9.37
C ASN A 11 -18.65 9.70 9.44
N ASP A 12 -18.31 10.16 10.62
CA ASP A 12 -17.01 10.77 10.88
C ASP A 12 -15.86 9.76 10.82
N TRP A 13 -16.18 8.48 11.00
CA TRP A 13 -15.24 7.37 10.96
C TRP A 13 -15.74 6.23 10.09
N GLU A 14 -14.81 5.44 9.61
CA GLU A 14 -15.04 4.21 8.84
C GLU A 14 -13.96 3.21 9.17
N LEU A 15 -14.32 1.93 9.26
CA LEU A 15 -13.39 0.83 9.41
C LEU A 15 -13.67 -0.23 8.35
N ASP A 16 -12.70 -0.49 7.51
CA ASP A 16 -12.70 -1.59 6.56
C ASP A 16 -11.79 -2.71 7.05
N LEU A 17 -12.30 -3.92 7.11
CA LEU A 17 -11.54 -5.14 7.36
C LEU A 17 -11.65 -6.07 6.15
N PHE A 18 -10.55 -6.67 5.75
CA PHE A 18 -10.55 -7.58 4.61
C PHE A 18 -9.57 -8.74 4.77
N GLY A 19 -9.90 -9.83 4.08
CA GLY A 19 -9.01 -10.98 3.93
C GLY A 19 -9.28 -11.69 2.62
N MET A 20 -8.23 -12.00 1.88
CA MET A 20 -8.34 -12.61 0.56
C MET A 20 -7.18 -13.53 0.22
N GLN A 21 -7.46 -14.47 -0.67
CA GLN A 21 -6.47 -15.24 -1.40
C GLN A 21 -6.41 -14.69 -2.82
N PRO A 22 -5.28 -14.12 -3.25
CA PRO A 22 -5.11 -13.67 -4.62
C PRO A 22 -5.28 -14.81 -5.62
N VAL A 23 -5.82 -14.48 -6.78
CA VAL A 23 -6.00 -15.43 -7.87
C VAL A 23 -4.68 -15.59 -8.63
N ARG A 24 -4.29 -16.82 -8.89
CA ARG A 24 -3.16 -17.16 -9.75
C ARG A 24 -3.66 -17.15 -11.21
N ARG A 25 -3.10 -16.27 -12.02
CA ARG A 25 -3.37 -16.26 -13.45
C ARG A 25 -2.59 -17.39 -14.13
N LEU A 26 -3.29 -18.27 -14.80
CA LEU A 26 -2.74 -19.37 -15.57
C LEU A 26 -2.93 -19.09 -17.06
N GLN A 27 -1.89 -19.36 -17.87
CA GLN A 27 -1.95 -19.02 -19.30
C GLN A 27 -2.78 -20.02 -20.13
N THR A 28 -2.97 -21.23 -19.64
CA THR A 28 -3.57 -22.35 -20.41
C THR A 28 -4.79 -22.98 -19.75
N THR A 29 -5.12 -22.60 -18.53
CA THR A 29 -6.25 -23.13 -17.76
C THR A 29 -7.02 -21.99 -17.08
N LEU A 30 -8.13 -22.32 -16.45
CA LEU A 30 -8.89 -21.33 -15.64
C LEU A 30 -8.05 -20.86 -14.46
N ASP A 31 -8.20 -19.59 -14.11
CA ASP A 31 -7.52 -18.99 -12.98
C ASP A 31 -7.96 -19.67 -11.66
N GLU A 32 -7.00 -19.95 -10.80
CA GLU A 32 -7.22 -20.61 -9.51
C GLU A 32 -6.84 -19.71 -8.34
N ALA A 33 -7.53 -19.87 -7.21
CA ALA A 33 -7.14 -19.20 -5.98
C ALA A 33 -5.75 -19.71 -5.53
N ASN A 34 -4.87 -18.80 -5.16
CA ASN A 34 -3.59 -19.17 -4.56
C ASN A 34 -3.80 -19.47 -3.07
N ASP A 35 -4.01 -20.73 -2.72
CA ASP A 35 -4.24 -21.22 -1.36
C ASP A 35 -3.03 -21.02 -0.43
N LYS A 36 -1.84 -20.85 -1.02
CA LYS A 36 -0.58 -20.59 -0.30
C LYS A 36 -0.34 -19.12 0.03
N LEU A 37 -1.18 -18.21 -0.46
CA LEU A 37 -1.02 -16.78 -0.28
C LEU A 37 -2.27 -16.16 0.35
N TRP A 38 -2.10 -15.57 1.51
CA TRP A 38 -3.10 -14.76 2.19
C TRP A 38 -2.69 -13.30 2.22
N PHE A 39 -3.64 -12.43 1.93
CA PHE A 39 -3.53 -10.99 2.10
C PHE A 39 -4.71 -10.50 2.93
N TYR A 40 -4.43 -9.80 4.01
CA TYR A 40 -5.42 -9.37 4.98
C TYR A 40 -5.06 -8.02 5.58
N GLY A 41 -6.04 -7.36 6.17
CA GLY A 41 -5.78 -6.09 6.80
C GLY A 41 -7.01 -5.32 7.22
N GLY A 42 -6.76 -4.10 7.65
CA GLY A 42 -7.80 -3.15 8.00
C GLY A 42 -7.36 -1.72 7.72
N ILE A 43 -8.33 -0.88 7.42
CA ILE A 43 -8.16 0.56 7.18
C ILE A 43 -9.17 1.31 8.04
N GLY A 44 -8.67 2.10 8.97
CA GLY A 44 -9.47 3.04 9.76
C GLY A 44 -9.36 4.44 9.17
N THR A 45 -10.49 5.06 8.88
CA THR A 45 -10.56 6.45 8.37
C THR A 45 -11.28 7.32 9.38
N TRP A 46 -10.69 8.45 9.73
CA TRP A 46 -11.31 9.46 10.59
C TRP A 46 -11.33 10.82 9.90
N ARG A 47 -12.53 11.26 9.49
CA ARG A 47 -12.76 12.45 8.67
C ARG A 47 -12.84 13.74 9.48
N LYS A 48 -13.24 13.66 10.74
CA LYS A 48 -13.32 14.80 11.68
C LYS A 48 -12.12 14.90 12.61
N TRP A 49 -11.00 14.34 12.23
CA TRP A 49 -9.76 14.56 12.96
C TRP A 49 -9.34 16.04 12.95
N SER A 50 -9.62 16.71 11.85
CA SER A 50 -9.37 18.15 11.67
C SER A 50 -10.31 18.71 10.60
N ASP A 51 -10.60 20.01 10.66
CA ASP A 51 -11.43 20.69 9.65
C ASP A 51 -10.80 20.70 8.25
N ILE A 52 -9.49 20.53 8.17
CA ILE A 52 -8.73 20.59 6.92
C ILE A 52 -8.12 19.24 6.49
N ALA A 53 -8.23 18.21 7.33
CA ALA A 53 -7.54 16.94 7.07
C ALA A 53 -8.35 15.73 7.53
N THR A 54 -8.21 14.66 6.75
CA THR A 54 -8.63 13.29 7.08
C THR A 54 -7.40 12.47 7.38
N ILE A 55 -7.46 11.64 8.41
CA ILE A 55 -6.44 10.65 8.72
C ILE A 55 -6.94 9.24 8.40
N GLN A 56 -6.11 8.44 7.78
CA GLN A 56 -6.28 7.02 7.61
C GLN A 56 -5.12 6.30 8.28
N THR A 57 -5.44 5.36 9.16
CA THR A 57 -4.47 4.41 9.69
C THR A 57 -4.79 3.04 9.11
N TYR A 58 -3.77 2.29 8.77
CA TYR A 58 -4.00 0.97 8.18
C TYR A 58 -2.93 -0.02 8.62
N TYR A 59 -3.33 -1.26 8.56
CA TYR A 59 -2.47 -2.40 8.72
C TYR A 59 -2.76 -3.38 7.61
N MET A 60 -1.70 -3.84 6.94
CA MET A 60 -1.79 -4.87 5.92
C MET A 60 -0.82 -6.00 6.25
N GLY A 61 -1.27 -7.23 6.07
CA GLY A 61 -0.47 -8.44 6.28
C GLY A 61 -0.48 -9.32 5.05
N GLN A 62 0.67 -9.87 4.73
CA GLN A 62 0.84 -10.88 3.71
C GLN A 62 1.49 -12.10 4.33
N LYS A 63 0.84 -13.26 4.16
CA LYS A 63 1.40 -14.55 4.55
C LYS A 63 1.44 -15.46 3.34
N GLN A 64 2.62 -15.91 2.97
CA GLN A 64 2.87 -16.78 1.83
C GLN A 64 3.63 -18.01 2.30
N GLN A 65 3.14 -19.18 1.92
CA GLN A 65 3.90 -20.43 2.01
C GLN A 65 4.74 -20.61 0.74
N GLY A 66 5.97 -21.04 0.93
CA GLY A 66 6.89 -21.25 -0.19
C GLY A 66 6.35 -22.26 -1.21
N ASP A 67 6.46 -21.92 -2.47
CA ASP A 67 6.16 -22.81 -3.58
C ASP A 67 7.44 -23.09 -4.38
N PRO A 68 8.04 -24.29 -4.26
CA PRO A 68 9.24 -24.64 -4.99
C PRO A 68 9.10 -24.51 -6.51
N ASN A 69 7.87 -24.61 -7.01
CA ASN A 69 7.55 -24.45 -8.44
C ASN A 69 7.11 -23.01 -8.79
N GLY A 70 7.22 -22.08 -7.87
CA GLY A 70 6.87 -20.66 -8.09
C GLY A 70 7.73 -20.00 -9.15
N PHE A 71 7.14 -19.06 -9.88
CA PHE A 71 7.80 -18.38 -11.01
C PHE A 71 8.94 -17.45 -10.58
N THR A 72 8.92 -16.95 -9.34
CA THR A 72 9.93 -16.02 -8.83
C THR A 72 10.58 -16.58 -7.58
N ASN A 73 11.78 -16.10 -7.25
CA ASN A 73 12.46 -16.51 -6.02
C ASN A 73 11.66 -16.16 -4.76
N THR A 74 10.90 -15.07 -4.79
CA THR A 74 10.01 -14.69 -3.69
C THR A 74 8.84 -15.65 -3.50
N ASN A 75 8.35 -16.29 -4.56
CA ASN A 75 7.28 -17.27 -4.47
C ASN A 75 7.77 -18.64 -3.95
N LYS A 76 9.08 -18.88 -3.94
CA LYS A 76 9.66 -20.14 -3.47
C LYS A 76 9.91 -20.19 -1.97
N LEU A 77 9.87 -19.05 -1.29
CA LEU A 77 10.18 -18.92 0.12
C LEU A 77 8.92 -18.67 0.94
N ASP A 78 8.94 -19.16 2.17
CA ASP A 78 7.97 -18.72 3.19
C ASP A 78 8.17 -17.24 3.46
N ARG A 79 7.06 -16.52 3.55
CA ARG A 79 7.08 -15.08 3.73
C ARG A 79 5.93 -14.65 4.61
N GLU A 80 6.24 -13.84 5.62
CA GLU A 80 5.24 -13.20 6.45
C GLU A 80 5.65 -11.75 6.69
N ILE A 81 4.87 -10.82 6.12
CA ILE A 81 5.16 -9.39 6.18
C ILE A 81 3.95 -8.67 6.75
N HIS A 82 4.23 -7.77 7.68
CA HIS A 82 3.29 -6.86 8.32
C HIS A 82 3.63 -5.43 7.91
N MET A 83 2.62 -4.66 7.50
CA MET A 83 2.80 -3.29 7.06
C MET A 83 1.80 -2.36 7.78
N PRO A 84 2.12 -1.88 8.99
CA PRO A 84 1.45 -0.72 9.54
C PRO A 84 1.77 0.53 8.73
N GLY A 85 0.80 1.43 8.61
CA GLY A 85 0.97 2.68 7.91
C GLY A 85 -0.11 3.71 8.25
N PHE A 86 0.11 4.92 7.78
CA PHE A 86 -0.89 5.97 7.86
C PHE A 86 -0.84 6.88 6.63
N ARG A 87 -1.94 7.56 6.40
CA ARG A 87 -2.08 8.61 5.39
C ARG A 87 -2.85 9.77 5.98
N VAL A 88 -2.38 10.98 5.73
CA VAL A 88 -3.07 12.22 6.07
C VAL A 88 -3.23 13.01 4.80
N TYR A 89 -4.47 13.35 4.47
CA TYR A 89 -4.77 14.12 3.27
C TYR A 89 -5.87 15.13 3.52
N GLY A 90 -5.88 16.21 2.74
CA GLY A 90 -6.88 17.23 2.93
C GLY A 90 -6.67 18.48 2.12
N LYS A 91 -7.39 19.55 2.53
CA LYS A 91 -7.36 20.83 1.87
C LYS A 91 -7.31 21.96 2.91
N ALA A 92 -6.35 22.86 2.77
CA ALA A 92 -6.29 24.10 3.52
C ALA A 92 -6.97 25.21 2.71
N GLY A 93 -8.24 25.47 3.04
CA GLY A 93 -9.12 26.31 2.24
C GLY A 93 -9.35 25.73 0.83
N ASN A 94 -9.58 26.62 -0.14
CA ASN A 94 -9.73 26.21 -1.55
C ASN A 94 -8.41 26.33 -2.35
N ILE A 95 -7.30 26.62 -1.66
CA ILE A 95 -6.04 27.01 -2.30
C ILE A 95 -5.03 25.86 -2.31
N VAL A 96 -4.84 25.19 -1.17
CA VAL A 96 -3.80 24.18 -1.03
C VAL A 96 -4.44 22.84 -0.68
N ASP A 97 -4.02 21.80 -1.37
CA ASP A 97 -4.29 20.40 -1.01
C ASP A 97 -2.98 19.65 -0.73
N PHE A 98 -3.07 18.62 0.08
CA PHE A 98 -1.91 17.81 0.46
C PHE A 98 -2.31 16.35 0.68
N ASP A 99 -1.34 15.47 0.49
CA ASP A 99 -1.43 14.04 0.72
C ASP A 99 -0.07 13.52 1.20
N VAL A 100 -0.03 12.94 2.39
CA VAL A 100 1.18 12.39 3.00
C VAL A 100 0.89 10.97 3.44
N SER A 101 1.71 10.01 3.05
CA SER A 101 1.62 8.64 3.52
C SER A 101 2.96 8.10 4.01
N TYR A 102 2.91 7.19 4.98
CA TYR A 102 4.06 6.47 5.49
C TYR A 102 3.69 5.01 5.72
N ASN A 103 4.61 4.12 5.37
CA ASN A 103 4.49 2.67 5.51
C ASN A 103 5.77 2.10 6.08
N HIS A 104 5.64 1.17 7.02
CA HIS A 104 6.76 0.39 7.53
C HIS A 104 6.47 -1.09 7.36
N GLN A 105 7.38 -1.82 6.76
CA GLN A 105 7.28 -3.27 6.58
C GLN A 105 8.20 -3.98 7.55
N LEU A 106 7.62 -4.94 8.27
CA LEU A 106 8.27 -5.77 9.27
C LEU A 106 7.92 -7.22 9.00
N GLY A 107 8.85 -8.15 9.25
CA GLY A 107 8.54 -9.57 9.13
C GLY A 107 9.73 -10.42 8.73
N VAL A 108 9.43 -11.49 8.01
CA VAL A 108 10.44 -12.44 7.53
C VAL A 108 10.18 -12.83 6.08
N SER A 109 11.25 -13.07 5.33
CA SER A 109 11.21 -13.59 3.96
C SER A 109 12.32 -14.64 3.81
N GLY A 110 11.93 -15.92 3.83
CA GLY A 110 12.87 -17.01 3.96
C GLY A 110 13.62 -16.94 5.29
N THR A 111 14.92 -16.77 5.23
CA THR A 111 15.82 -16.63 6.41
C THR A 111 16.06 -15.18 6.80
N ASN A 112 15.69 -14.22 5.94
CA ASN A 112 15.99 -12.81 6.17
C ASN A 112 14.85 -12.13 6.94
N ARG A 113 15.22 -11.27 7.87
CA ARG A 113 14.31 -10.33 8.49
C ARG A 113 13.97 -9.23 7.49
N VAL A 114 12.71 -8.83 7.43
CA VAL A 114 12.28 -7.67 6.64
C VAL A 114 12.16 -6.46 7.56
N ASP A 115 12.78 -5.34 7.15
CA ASP A 115 12.71 -4.06 7.85
C ASP A 115 12.85 -2.93 6.82
N ALA A 116 11.72 -2.54 6.23
CA ALA A 116 11.70 -1.63 5.10
C ALA A 116 10.66 -0.52 5.28
N GLN A 117 10.86 0.61 4.61
CA GLN A 117 9.97 1.76 4.73
C GLN A 117 9.74 2.44 3.39
N GLY A 118 8.57 3.05 3.28
CA GLY A 118 8.20 3.86 2.12
C GLY A 118 7.30 5.01 2.53
N TYR A 119 7.44 6.15 1.85
CA TYR A 119 6.56 7.29 2.07
C TYR A 119 6.35 8.10 0.80
N THR A 120 5.22 8.81 0.76
CA THR A 120 4.90 9.75 -0.31
C THR A 120 4.44 11.07 0.29
N ILE A 121 4.77 12.15 -0.40
CA ILE A 121 4.33 13.51 -0.06
C ILE A 121 3.89 14.17 -1.35
N GLU A 122 2.65 14.66 -1.40
CA GLU A 122 2.16 15.53 -2.47
C GLU A 122 1.62 16.80 -1.86
N ILE A 123 1.95 17.94 -2.48
CA ILE A 123 1.39 19.25 -2.15
C ILE A 123 0.94 19.90 -3.47
N GLY A 124 -0.31 20.32 -3.52
CA GLY A 124 -0.92 20.97 -4.67
C GLY A 124 -1.43 22.36 -4.34
N ARG A 125 -1.37 23.25 -5.31
CA ARG A 125 -2.01 24.57 -5.27
C ARG A 125 -3.05 24.69 -6.37
N ASN A 126 -4.24 25.06 -5.98
CA ASN A 126 -5.36 25.33 -6.88
C ASN A 126 -5.43 26.83 -7.13
N PHE A 127 -5.61 27.22 -8.38
CA PHE A 127 -5.71 28.63 -8.79
C PHE A 127 -7.14 28.91 -9.24
N ASP A 128 -7.65 30.07 -8.84
CA ASP A 128 -9.02 30.50 -9.18
C ASP A 128 -9.03 31.29 -10.50
N TYR A 129 -8.67 30.60 -11.59
CA TYR A 129 -8.85 31.09 -12.96
C TYR A 129 -10.03 30.39 -13.63
N ALA A 130 -10.48 30.90 -14.78
CA ALA A 130 -11.63 30.35 -15.51
C ALA A 130 -11.50 28.83 -15.81
N TRP A 131 -10.28 28.33 -16.02
CA TRP A 131 -9.95 26.93 -16.28
C TRP A 131 -9.42 26.16 -15.04
N LYS A 132 -9.42 26.80 -13.84
CA LYS A 132 -9.10 26.22 -12.51
C LYS A 132 -7.86 25.32 -12.52
N PRO A 133 -6.68 25.83 -12.91
CA PRO A 133 -5.48 25.01 -12.99
C PRO A 133 -5.01 24.59 -11.59
N ARG A 134 -4.43 23.39 -11.49
CA ARG A 134 -3.75 22.88 -10.29
C ARG A 134 -2.29 22.61 -10.62
N LEU A 135 -1.39 23.15 -9.81
CA LEU A 135 0.03 22.81 -9.84
C LEU A 135 0.36 21.98 -8.60
N SER A 136 0.98 20.83 -8.76
CA SER A 136 1.43 20.01 -7.63
C SER A 136 2.88 19.56 -7.77
N ALA A 137 3.49 19.32 -6.62
CA ALA A 137 4.77 18.64 -6.49
C ALA A 137 4.54 17.32 -5.73
N PHE A 138 5.14 16.24 -6.24
CA PHE A 138 5.10 14.92 -5.64
C PHE A 138 6.51 14.43 -5.35
N TYR A 139 6.68 13.83 -4.17
CA TYR A 139 7.90 13.13 -3.80
C TYR A 139 7.55 11.76 -3.22
N GLY A 140 8.23 10.72 -3.68
CA GLY A 140 8.08 9.35 -3.20
C GLY A 140 9.43 8.73 -2.88
N TYR A 141 9.48 7.99 -1.78
CA TYR A 141 10.65 7.25 -1.34
C TYR A 141 10.25 5.82 -1.00
N ALA A 142 11.11 4.88 -1.36
CA ALA A 142 11.05 3.49 -0.94
C ALA A 142 12.48 3.03 -0.61
N SER A 143 12.66 2.42 0.55
CA SER A 143 13.97 1.89 0.94
C SER A 143 14.40 0.78 -0.01
N GLY A 144 15.71 0.73 -0.28
CA GLY A 144 16.39 -0.35 -0.98
C GLY A 144 17.23 -1.17 0.00
N ASP A 145 17.59 -2.36 -0.40
CA ASP A 145 18.52 -3.21 0.31
C ASP A 145 19.95 -2.85 -0.11
N LYS A 146 20.79 -2.52 0.87
CA LYS A 146 22.19 -2.11 0.65
C LYS A 146 23.18 -3.27 0.77
N ASP A 147 22.88 -4.27 1.60
CA ASP A 147 23.72 -5.44 1.82
C ASP A 147 22.86 -6.72 1.89
N PRO A 148 22.66 -7.39 0.77
CA PRO A 148 21.81 -8.59 0.71
C PRO A 148 22.36 -9.79 1.51
N ASN A 149 23.55 -9.67 2.13
CA ASN A 149 24.21 -10.74 2.91
C ASN A 149 24.15 -10.52 4.43
N ASP A 150 23.58 -9.44 4.91
CA ASP A 150 23.49 -9.12 6.35
C ASP A 150 22.32 -9.79 7.08
N GLY A 151 21.46 -10.53 6.34
CA GLY A 151 20.30 -11.22 6.86
C GLY A 151 19.08 -10.30 7.10
N VAL A 152 19.15 -9.05 6.62
CA VAL A 152 18.04 -8.09 6.68
C VAL A 152 17.69 -7.62 5.26
N ASP A 153 16.45 -7.81 4.84
CA ASP A 153 15.94 -7.24 3.58
C ASP A 153 15.30 -5.88 3.88
N ASN A 154 16.00 -4.81 3.53
CA ASN A 154 15.53 -3.44 3.67
C ASN A 154 14.78 -2.93 2.44
N ARG A 155 14.59 -3.76 1.43
CA ARG A 155 13.88 -3.37 0.21
C ARG A 155 12.37 -3.34 0.44
N PHE A 156 11.79 -2.16 0.28
CA PHE A 156 10.34 -1.98 0.37
C PHE A 156 9.63 -2.71 -0.77
N ASP A 157 8.71 -3.61 -0.39
CA ASP A 157 7.88 -4.36 -1.32
C ASP A 157 6.44 -3.85 -1.31
N ARG A 158 5.92 -3.57 -2.45
CA ARG A 158 4.58 -3.00 -2.65
C ARG A 158 3.45 -4.04 -2.66
N PHE A 159 3.61 -5.23 -2.09
CA PHE A 159 2.64 -6.35 -2.07
C PHE A 159 1.94 -6.62 -3.42
N PHE A 160 0.90 -5.84 -3.70
CA PHE A 160 0.13 -5.85 -4.93
C PHE A 160 -0.06 -4.42 -5.39
N GLY A 161 0.35 -4.09 -6.53
CA GLY A 161 0.16 -2.74 -7.04
C GLY A 161 1.01 -2.46 -8.26
N PHE A 162 0.72 -1.36 -8.87
CA PHE A 162 1.48 -0.89 -10.00
C PHE A 162 2.89 -0.51 -9.58
N ALA A 163 3.83 -0.79 -10.46
CA ALA A 163 5.23 -0.53 -10.22
C ALA A 163 5.50 0.94 -9.88
N ARG A 164 4.81 1.82 -10.55
CA ARG A 164 5.05 3.25 -10.49
C ARG A 164 3.76 3.99 -10.79
N PRO A 165 2.89 4.24 -9.79
CA PRO A 165 1.59 4.87 -10.02
C PRO A 165 1.67 6.29 -10.60
N TRP A 166 2.85 6.90 -10.60
CA TRP A 166 3.14 8.23 -11.12
C TRP A 166 3.95 8.24 -12.43
N SER A 167 4.25 7.06 -13.00
CA SER A 167 4.98 6.95 -14.27
C SER A 167 4.06 6.53 -15.40
N ALA A 168 4.49 6.79 -16.64
CA ALA A 168 3.78 6.40 -17.86
C ALA A 168 3.56 4.88 -18.02
N ASP A 169 4.19 4.07 -17.20
CA ASP A 169 4.01 2.60 -17.16
C ASP A 169 2.57 2.17 -16.78
N HIS A 170 1.74 3.12 -16.38
CA HIS A 170 0.31 2.90 -16.15
C HIS A 170 -0.50 2.64 -17.42
N TYR A 171 0.03 3.02 -18.57
CA TYR A 171 -0.72 3.06 -19.83
C TYR A 171 -0.23 2.06 -20.88
N VAL A 172 0.59 1.09 -20.47
CA VAL A 172 1.08 0.03 -21.36
C VAL A 172 0.51 -1.32 -21.00
#